data_a047a5f29c0dc932284016c769ddc4ab
#
_entry.id   a047a5f29c0dc932284016c769ddc4ab
#
_cell.length_a   1.000
_cell.length_b   1.000
_cell.length_c   1.000
_cell.angle_alpha   90.00
_cell.angle_beta   90.00
_cell.angle_gamma   90.00
#
_symmetry.space_group_name_H-M   'P 1'
#
loop_
_entity.id
_entity.type
_entity.pdbx_description
1 polymer ?
#
loop_
_entity_poly.entity_id
_entity_poly.type
_entity_poly.pdbx_seq_one_letter_code
_entity_poly.pdbx_strand_id
1 'polypeptide(L)'
;DAIVVVENVERNIEAGLTPREATYRAMREVSGPIIAIALVLVAVFVPLAFISGLTGQFYRQFAVTIAISTVISAVNSLTLSPALAALLLRGHDAPKDALTRGMDRVLGWLFRGFNRLFRRGSEAYSGGVRGVISRKTLMLVVYLALIGITFGLFKAVPSGFVPAQDKQYLIGFAQLPDGATLDRTDEVIQRMGDIMKKNPNVQDAIAFPGLSINGFTNSSNSGIVFATLKPFAERKRADQSGGAVAGQLNQQFAGIQDAFIVMFPPPPVAGLGTTGGFKLQLEDRGSVGYEQMDAAVKAFMAKARQAPELAGMFTSWQVNVPQLYADIDRTRARQLGVPVTDIFDTMQIYLGSLYVNDFNKFGRTYSVRVQADAPFRARAEDVGLLKVRSTSGEMVPLSALMKVTPSFGPERAMRYNGYLTADINGGPAPGYSSGQAQDAIIRIAAQTLPKGVSYEWTELTYQEILAGNSALLVFPLAILLVFLVLAAQYESLTLPIAIILIVPMGLLAAMTGVWLSGGDNNVFTQIGLIVLVGLSAKNAILIVEF
;
A
#
# COMPACT_ATOMS: atom_id res chain seq x y z
N ASP A 1 -27.76 -7.16 16.31
CA ASP A 1 -28.33 -7.08 17.68
C ASP A 1 -29.84 -6.84 17.63
N ALA A 2 -30.35 -5.89 16.81
CA ALA A 2 -31.78 -5.62 16.67
C ALA A 2 -32.63 -6.85 16.27
N ILE A 3 -32.11 -7.72 15.39
CA ILE A 3 -32.76 -8.96 14.97
C ILE A 3 -33.04 -9.87 16.18
N VAL A 4 -32.07 -10.03 17.07
CA VAL A 4 -32.22 -10.86 18.29
C VAL A 4 -33.33 -10.34 19.19
N VAL A 5 -33.46 -9.01 19.33
CA VAL A 5 -34.52 -8.38 20.10
C VAL A 5 -35.88 -8.69 19.47
N VAL A 6 -36.04 -8.43 18.17
CA VAL A 6 -37.32 -8.60 17.46
C VAL A 6 -37.75 -10.08 17.45
N GLU A 7 -36.80 -11.00 17.18
CA GLU A 7 -37.07 -12.44 17.17
C GLU A 7 -37.50 -12.95 18.55
N ASN A 8 -36.84 -12.48 19.62
CA ASN A 8 -37.23 -12.85 20.99
C ASN A 8 -38.60 -12.27 21.34
N VAL A 9 -38.92 -11.03 20.92
CA VAL A 9 -40.25 -10.46 21.09
C VAL A 9 -41.29 -11.29 20.33
N GLU A 10 -41.03 -11.67 19.09
CA GLU A 10 -41.93 -12.48 18.26
C GLU A 10 -42.19 -13.86 18.89
N ARG A 11 -41.14 -14.53 19.38
CA ARG A 11 -41.23 -15.79 20.12
C ARG A 11 -42.18 -15.67 21.35
N ASN A 12 -42.07 -14.57 22.08
CA ASN A 12 -42.93 -14.32 23.24
C ASN A 12 -44.38 -13.98 22.83
N ILE A 13 -44.62 -13.35 21.67
CA ILE A 13 -45.95 -13.13 21.10
C ILE A 13 -46.57 -14.46 20.67
N GLU A 14 -45.79 -15.35 20.04
CA GLU A 14 -46.24 -16.71 19.68
C GLU A 14 -46.62 -17.54 20.90
N ALA A 15 -45.94 -17.28 22.04
CA ALA A 15 -46.28 -17.89 23.34
C ALA A 15 -47.55 -17.31 23.98
N GLY A 16 -48.27 -16.36 23.33
CA GLY A 16 -49.55 -15.82 23.74
C GLY A 16 -49.50 -14.50 24.50
N LEU A 17 -48.34 -13.83 24.59
CA LEU A 17 -48.25 -12.52 25.24
C LEU A 17 -48.66 -11.39 24.30
N THR A 18 -49.15 -10.29 24.86
CA THR A 18 -49.39 -9.07 24.08
C THR A 18 -48.02 -8.50 23.60
N PRO A 19 -47.98 -7.77 22.47
CA PRO A 19 -46.71 -7.22 21.96
C PRO A 19 -45.94 -6.40 23.00
N ARG A 20 -46.62 -5.66 23.84
CA ARG A 20 -46.01 -4.86 24.91
C ARG A 20 -45.38 -5.73 26.01
N GLU A 21 -46.16 -6.72 26.51
CA GLU A 21 -45.68 -7.66 27.53
C GLU A 21 -44.56 -8.55 26.99
N ALA A 22 -44.68 -9.02 25.75
CA ALA A 22 -43.66 -9.77 25.04
C ALA A 22 -42.34 -8.97 24.94
N THR A 23 -42.43 -7.67 24.64
CA THR A 23 -41.28 -6.79 24.58
C THR A 23 -40.62 -6.62 25.96
N TYR A 24 -41.37 -6.38 27.01
CA TYR A 24 -40.81 -6.29 28.37
C TYR A 24 -40.13 -7.58 28.80
N ARG A 25 -40.71 -8.72 28.46
CA ARG A 25 -40.11 -10.03 28.77
C ARG A 25 -38.84 -10.26 27.94
N ALA A 26 -38.90 -10.03 26.64
CA ALA A 26 -37.77 -10.15 25.76
C ALA A 26 -36.58 -9.28 26.22
N MET A 27 -36.82 -8.03 26.60
CA MET A 27 -35.76 -7.13 27.06
C MET A 27 -35.13 -7.59 28.38
N ARG A 28 -35.88 -8.25 29.27
CA ARG A 28 -35.26 -8.86 30.47
C ARG A 28 -34.35 -10.04 30.11
N GLU A 29 -34.69 -10.78 29.07
CA GLU A 29 -33.93 -11.94 28.62
C GLU A 29 -32.67 -11.53 27.80
N VAL A 30 -32.76 -10.52 26.91
CA VAL A 30 -31.69 -10.22 25.92
C VAL A 30 -30.84 -9.00 26.22
N SER A 31 -31.22 -8.13 27.18
CA SER A 31 -30.42 -6.91 27.45
C SER A 31 -29.03 -7.21 27.99
N GLY A 32 -28.89 -8.19 28.88
CA GLY A 32 -27.59 -8.64 29.38
C GLY A 32 -26.64 -9.09 28.25
N PRO A 33 -27.05 -10.10 27.46
CA PRO A 33 -26.30 -10.56 26.29
C PRO A 33 -25.91 -9.45 25.31
N ILE A 34 -26.82 -8.51 24.99
CA ILE A 34 -26.54 -7.41 24.05
C ILE A 34 -25.47 -6.47 24.62
N ILE A 35 -25.52 -6.15 25.91
CA ILE A 35 -24.50 -5.33 26.60
C ILE A 35 -23.17 -6.07 26.59
N ALA A 36 -23.16 -7.37 26.92
CA ALA A 36 -21.95 -8.20 26.90
C ALA A 36 -21.30 -8.21 25.50
N ILE A 37 -22.09 -8.42 24.45
CA ILE A 37 -21.63 -8.40 23.05
C ILE A 37 -21.01 -7.04 22.70
N ALA A 38 -21.68 -5.94 23.05
CA ALA A 38 -21.19 -4.61 22.77
C ALA A 38 -19.86 -4.32 23.49
N LEU A 39 -19.75 -4.68 24.77
CA LEU A 39 -18.52 -4.52 25.56
C LEU A 39 -17.37 -5.38 25.03
N VAL A 40 -17.65 -6.62 24.64
CA VAL A 40 -16.63 -7.52 24.06
C VAL A 40 -16.14 -6.98 22.72
N LEU A 41 -17.04 -6.53 21.85
CA LEU A 41 -16.66 -5.93 20.56
C LEU A 41 -15.80 -4.67 20.77
N VAL A 42 -16.18 -3.80 21.69
CA VAL A 42 -15.34 -2.61 22.00
C VAL A 42 -14.01 -3.03 22.58
N ALA A 43 -13.97 -4.00 23.50
CA ALA A 43 -12.74 -4.48 24.12
C ALA A 43 -11.73 -5.07 23.13
N VAL A 44 -12.20 -5.75 22.08
CA VAL A 44 -11.33 -6.27 20.99
C VAL A 44 -10.57 -5.15 20.30
N PHE A 45 -11.18 -3.96 20.18
CA PHE A 45 -10.59 -2.84 19.44
C PHE A 45 -9.73 -1.91 20.31
N VAL A 46 -9.83 -1.97 21.64
CA VAL A 46 -9.04 -1.12 22.54
C VAL A 46 -7.53 -1.29 22.33
N PRO A 47 -6.94 -2.50 22.24
CA PRO A 47 -5.51 -2.67 22.02
C PRO A 47 -5.02 -2.04 20.71
N LEU A 48 -5.85 -2.04 19.66
CA LEU A 48 -5.49 -1.49 18.36
C LEU A 48 -5.31 0.03 18.40
N ALA A 49 -6.01 0.72 19.28
CA ALA A 49 -5.90 2.16 19.44
C ALA A 49 -4.54 2.61 19.98
N PHE A 50 -3.78 1.72 20.62
CA PHE A 50 -2.48 1.98 21.23
C PHE A 50 -1.29 1.58 20.35
N ILE A 51 -1.52 0.99 19.19
CA ILE A 51 -0.45 0.67 18.24
C ILE A 51 0.10 1.97 17.65
N SER A 52 1.42 2.12 17.68
CA SER A 52 2.12 3.27 17.09
C SER A 52 2.51 3.02 15.62
N GLY A 53 3.01 4.06 14.96
CA GLY A 53 3.49 3.99 13.58
C GLY A 53 2.38 3.97 12.52
N LEU A 54 2.75 3.68 11.29
CA LEU A 54 1.84 3.66 10.13
C LEU A 54 0.73 2.61 10.29
N THR A 55 1.10 1.41 10.70
CA THR A 55 0.15 0.31 10.97
C THR A 55 -0.88 0.71 12.02
N GLY A 56 -0.43 1.42 13.06
CA GLY A 56 -1.32 1.94 14.10
C GLY A 56 -2.35 2.93 13.56
N GLN A 57 -1.99 3.76 12.57
CA GLN A 57 -2.95 4.68 11.94
C GLN A 57 -4.06 3.93 11.21
N PHE A 58 -3.72 2.85 10.48
CA PHE A 58 -4.73 2.00 9.83
C PHE A 58 -5.63 1.35 10.88
N TYR A 59 -5.05 0.67 11.87
CA TYR A 59 -5.81 -0.02 12.90
C TYR A 59 -6.72 0.92 13.70
N ARG A 60 -6.21 2.09 14.07
CA ARG A 60 -6.95 3.08 14.85
C ARG A 60 -8.20 3.57 14.12
N GLN A 61 -8.12 3.86 12.83
CA GLN A 61 -9.28 4.31 12.05
C GLN A 61 -10.39 3.24 12.03
N PHE A 62 -10.04 1.98 11.75
CA PHE A 62 -10.98 0.87 11.79
C PHE A 62 -11.53 0.65 13.20
N ALA A 63 -10.66 0.59 14.20
CA ALA A 63 -11.02 0.34 15.60
C ALA A 63 -12.02 1.37 16.13
N VAL A 64 -11.73 2.65 15.94
CA VAL A 64 -12.60 3.74 16.42
C VAL A 64 -13.95 3.73 15.69
N THR A 65 -13.93 3.56 14.35
CA THR A 65 -15.17 3.52 13.55
C THR A 65 -16.06 2.36 13.97
N ILE A 66 -15.51 1.16 14.12
CA ILE A 66 -16.26 -0.04 14.49
C ILE A 66 -16.74 0.06 15.94
N ALA A 67 -15.87 0.53 16.87
CA ALA A 67 -16.26 0.69 18.28
C ALA A 67 -17.44 1.66 18.44
N ILE A 68 -17.37 2.84 17.82
CA ILE A 68 -18.47 3.83 17.84
C ILE A 68 -19.73 3.24 17.22
N SER A 69 -19.62 2.61 16.05
CA SER A 69 -20.76 1.97 15.37
C SER A 69 -21.41 0.88 16.23
N THR A 70 -20.60 0.10 16.96
CA THR A 70 -21.06 -0.94 17.88
C THR A 70 -21.83 -0.35 19.05
N VAL A 71 -21.31 0.72 19.67
CA VAL A 71 -22.00 1.41 20.77
C VAL A 71 -23.34 1.97 20.31
N ILE A 72 -23.38 2.65 19.15
CA ILE A 72 -24.63 3.18 18.58
C ILE A 72 -25.60 2.04 18.27
N SER A 73 -25.12 0.93 17.70
CA SER A 73 -25.93 -0.26 17.42
C SER A 73 -26.54 -0.87 18.70
N ALA A 74 -25.74 -0.97 19.78
CA ALA A 74 -26.22 -1.48 21.07
C ALA A 74 -27.30 -0.55 21.66
N VAL A 75 -27.07 0.76 21.70
CA VAL A 75 -28.06 1.74 22.16
C VAL A 75 -29.35 1.64 21.36
N ASN A 76 -29.25 1.53 20.03
CA ASN A 76 -30.40 1.40 19.14
C ASN A 76 -31.16 0.09 19.39
N SER A 77 -30.46 -1.02 19.60
CA SER A 77 -31.04 -2.33 19.88
C SER A 77 -31.73 -2.39 21.25
N LEU A 78 -31.22 -1.63 22.24
CA LEU A 78 -31.80 -1.57 23.58
C LEU A 78 -32.95 -0.55 23.73
N THR A 79 -33.10 0.38 22.79
CA THR A 79 -34.11 1.47 22.88
C THR A 79 -35.08 1.47 21.72
N LEU A 80 -34.63 1.73 20.50
CA LEU A 80 -35.51 1.88 19.33
C LEU A 80 -36.14 0.56 18.91
N SER A 81 -35.35 -0.53 18.85
CA SER A 81 -35.85 -1.84 18.40
C SER A 81 -36.99 -2.38 19.28
N PRO A 82 -36.90 -2.39 20.62
CA PRO A 82 -38.01 -2.82 21.47
C PRO A 82 -39.20 -1.86 21.40
N ALA A 83 -38.98 -0.54 21.30
CA ALA A 83 -40.05 0.42 21.15
C ALA A 83 -40.85 0.19 19.86
N LEU A 84 -40.16 -0.02 18.74
CA LEU A 84 -40.80 -0.34 17.46
C LEU A 84 -41.48 -1.71 17.49
N ALA A 85 -40.87 -2.71 18.09
CA ALA A 85 -41.50 -4.04 18.25
C ALA A 85 -42.80 -3.97 19.04
N ALA A 86 -42.83 -3.24 20.16
CA ALA A 86 -44.04 -3.06 20.97
C ALA A 86 -45.17 -2.31 20.23
N LEU A 87 -44.81 -1.39 19.29
CA LEU A 87 -45.78 -0.57 18.56
C LEU A 87 -46.26 -1.19 17.25
N LEU A 88 -45.36 -1.88 16.53
CA LEU A 88 -45.60 -2.34 15.15
C LEU A 88 -45.98 -3.82 15.05
N LEU A 89 -45.48 -4.67 15.97
CA LEU A 89 -45.81 -6.08 15.96
C LEU A 89 -47.28 -6.28 16.42
N ARG A 90 -47.91 -7.27 15.85
CA ARG A 90 -49.31 -7.62 16.15
C ARG A 90 -49.39 -8.90 16.96
N GLY A 91 -50.39 -9.01 17.82
CA GLY A 91 -50.63 -10.26 18.55
C GLY A 91 -50.94 -11.42 17.61
N HIS A 92 -50.66 -12.63 18.08
CA HIS A 92 -50.81 -13.86 17.28
C HIS A 92 -52.20 -14.04 16.65
N ASP A 93 -53.24 -13.63 17.35
CA ASP A 93 -54.64 -13.76 16.91
C ASP A 93 -55.16 -12.55 16.12
N ALA A 94 -54.29 -11.57 15.79
CA ALA A 94 -54.70 -10.38 15.06
C ALA A 94 -55.09 -10.72 13.60
N PRO A 95 -56.21 -10.18 13.07
CA PRO A 95 -56.57 -10.43 11.69
C PRO A 95 -55.55 -9.87 10.72
N LYS A 96 -55.17 -10.69 9.74
CA LYS A 96 -54.21 -10.27 8.68
C LYS A 96 -54.75 -9.07 7.92
N ASP A 97 -53.93 -8.04 7.72
CA ASP A 97 -54.29 -6.86 6.93
C ASP A 97 -54.42 -7.18 5.43
N ALA A 98 -54.96 -6.21 4.67
CA ALA A 98 -55.18 -6.39 3.24
C ALA A 98 -53.87 -6.62 2.46
N LEU A 99 -52.78 -5.98 2.88
CA LEU A 99 -51.46 -6.13 2.26
C LEU A 99 -50.90 -7.53 2.48
N THR A 100 -50.90 -8.02 3.72
CA THR A 100 -50.45 -9.38 4.07
C THR A 100 -51.25 -10.44 3.36
N ARG A 101 -52.60 -10.28 3.29
CA ARG A 101 -53.45 -11.19 2.52
C ARG A 101 -53.15 -11.17 1.03
N GLY A 102 -52.87 -10.01 0.46
CA GLY A 102 -52.44 -9.86 -0.93
C GLY A 102 -51.09 -10.57 -1.19
N MET A 103 -50.10 -10.32 -0.33
CA MET A 103 -48.80 -10.99 -0.40
C MET A 103 -48.91 -12.51 -0.23
N ASP A 104 -49.68 -13.00 0.72
CA ASP A 104 -49.93 -14.43 0.91
C ASP A 104 -50.55 -15.08 -0.33
N ARG A 105 -51.41 -14.35 -1.06
CA ARG A 105 -52.06 -14.86 -2.27
C ARG A 105 -51.08 -14.98 -3.43
N VAL A 106 -50.15 -14.01 -3.59
CA VAL A 106 -49.19 -13.97 -4.69
C VAL A 106 -47.94 -14.78 -4.36
N LEU A 107 -47.37 -14.62 -3.17
CA LEU A 107 -46.08 -15.19 -2.77
C LEU A 107 -46.20 -16.31 -1.73
N GLY A 108 -47.41 -16.66 -1.30
CA GLY A 108 -47.62 -17.67 -0.25
C GLY A 108 -47.05 -19.07 -0.57
N TRP A 109 -46.96 -19.43 -1.84
CA TRP A 109 -46.28 -20.67 -2.27
C TRP A 109 -44.78 -20.61 -2.00
N LEU A 110 -44.18 -19.46 -2.25
CA LEU A 110 -42.72 -19.23 -2.01
C LEU A 110 -42.44 -19.26 -0.50
N PHE A 111 -43.23 -18.55 0.30
CA PHE A 111 -43.09 -18.54 1.76
C PHE A 111 -43.29 -19.93 2.38
N ARG A 112 -44.29 -20.68 1.93
CA ARG A 112 -44.48 -22.09 2.38
C ARG A 112 -43.32 -22.98 1.96
N GLY A 113 -42.75 -22.79 0.76
CA GLY A 113 -41.57 -23.49 0.28
C GLY A 113 -40.33 -23.20 1.13
N PHE A 114 -40.08 -21.90 1.38
CA PHE A 114 -38.98 -21.43 2.23
C PHE A 114 -39.12 -21.96 3.68
N ASN A 115 -40.26 -21.82 4.31
CA ASN A 115 -40.50 -22.28 5.68
C ASN A 115 -40.32 -23.80 5.81
N ARG A 116 -40.71 -24.57 4.79
CA ARG A 116 -40.51 -26.02 4.77
C ARG A 116 -39.03 -26.38 4.66
N LEU A 117 -38.30 -25.67 3.79
CA LEU A 117 -36.87 -25.87 3.63
C LEU A 117 -36.10 -25.46 4.90
N PHE A 118 -36.47 -24.32 5.48
CA PHE A 118 -35.87 -23.80 6.73
C PHE A 118 -36.10 -24.78 7.89
N ARG A 119 -37.32 -25.27 8.08
CA ARG A 119 -37.62 -26.26 9.13
C ARG A 119 -36.84 -27.56 8.96
N ARG A 120 -36.76 -28.10 7.74
CA ARG A 120 -35.95 -29.28 7.46
C ARG A 120 -34.45 -29.04 7.75
N GLY A 121 -33.95 -27.87 7.39
CA GLY A 121 -32.58 -27.44 7.70
C GLY A 121 -32.34 -27.37 9.21
N SER A 122 -33.25 -26.78 9.95
CA SER A 122 -33.19 -26.67 11.41
C SER A 122 -33.25 -28.04 12.11
N GLU A 123 -34.11 -28.94 11.66
CA GLU A 123 -34.17 -30.33 12.17
C GLU A 123 -32.90 -31.12 11.88
N ALA A 124 -32.34 -30.99 10.66
CA ALA A 124 -31.08 -31.61 10.27
C ALA A 124 -29.88 -31.07 11.08
N TYR A 125 -29.84 -29.74 11.29
CA TYR A 125 -28.85 -29.09 12.14
C TYR A 125 -28.94 -29.59 13.59
N SER A 126 -30.11 -29.61 14.16
CA SER A 126 -30.35 -30.11 15.52
C SER A 126 -29.92 -31.57 15.69
N GLY A 127 -30.18 -32.42 14.68
CA GLY A 127 -29.70 -33.80 14.61
C GLY A 127 -28.18 -33.90 14.54
N GLY A 128 -27.56 -33.04 13.73
CA GLY A 128 -26.11 -32.91 13.63
C GLY A 128 -25.44 -32.53 14.96
N VAL A 129 -25.98 -31.51 15.63
CA VAL A 129 -25.50 -31.07 16.95
C VAL A 129 -25.56 -32.19 17.98
N ARG A 130 -26.67 -32.98 18.04
CA ARG A 130 -26.77 -34.14 18.92
C ARG A 130 -25.68 -35.19 18.61
N GLY A 131 -25.38 -35.42 17.33
CA GLY A 131 -24.31 -36.33 16.90
C GLY A 131 -22.92 -35.88 17.32
N VAL A 132 -22.67 -34.58 17.25
CA VAL A 132 -21.43 -33.95 17.71
C VAL A 132 -21.27 -34.08 19.24
N ILE A 133 -22.30 -33.74 20.00
CA ILE A 133 -22.30 -33.80 21.48
C ILE A 133 -22.13 -35.25 21.96
N SER A 134 -22.71 -36.22 21.28
CA SER A 134 -22.58 -37.65 21.66
C SER A 134 -21.17 -38.22 21.44
N ARG A 135 -20.36 -37.58 20.57
CA ARG A 135 -19.00 -38.05 20.20
C ARG A 135 -17.92 -37.11 20.67
N LYS A 136 -17.96 -36.68 21.93
CA LYS A 136 -17.12 -35.60 22.51
C LYS A 136 -15.63 -35.77 22.22
N THR A 137 -15.07 -36.97 22.46
CA THR A 137 -13.63 -37.25 22.27
C THR A 137 -13.22 -37.11 20.81
N LEU A 138 -14.02 -37.67 19.89
CA LEU A 138 -13.74 -37.54 18.46
C LEU A 138 -13.78 -36.08 18.02
N MET A 139 -14.78 -35.34 18.48
CA MET A 139 -14.92 -33.91 18.14
C MET A 139 -13.78 -33.06 18.71
N LEU A 140 -13.26 -33.39 19.90
CA LEU A 140 -12.08 -32.74 20.44
C LEU A 140 -10.84 -32.98 19.55
N VAL A 141 -10.64 -34.23 19.08
CA VAL A 141 -9.52 -34.55 18.15
C VAL A 141 -9.68 -33.77 16.83
N VAL A 142 -10.89 -33.73 16.28
CA VAL A 142 -11.17 -32.95 15.06
C VAL A 142 -10.89 -31.46 15.29
N TYR A 143 -11.32 -30.91 16.41
CA TYR A 143 -11.07 -29.52 16.76
C TYR A 143 -9.58 -29.20 16.85
N LEU A 144 -8.80 -30.05 17.54
CA LEU A 144 -7.34 -29.89 17.64
C LEU A 144 -6.66 -30.01 16.27
N ALA A 145 -7.14 -30.91 15.41
CA ALA A 145 -6.65 -31.02 14.03
C ALA A 145 -6.93 -29.74 13.22
N LEU A 146 -8.12 -29.15 13.36
CA LEU A 146 -8.48 -27.89 12.72
C LEU A 146 -7.61 -26.72 13.22
N ILE A 147 -7.28 -26.67 14.51
CA ILE A 147 -6.29 -25.72 15.05
C ILE A 147 -4.92 -25.92 14.39
N GLY A 148 -4.48 -27.17 14.26
CA GLY A 148 -3.24 -27.50 13.56
C GLY A 148 -3.22 -27.02 12.10
N ILE A 149 -4.34 -27.20 11.40
CA ILE A 149 -4.53 -26.70 10.02
C ILE A 149 -4.49 -25.16 10.00
N THR A 150 -5.15 -24.48 10.96
CA THR A 150 -5.11 -23.03 11.08
C THR A 150 -3.68 -22.52 11.19
N PHE A 151 -2.88 -23.16 12.06
CA PHE A 151 -1.47 -22.81 12.23
C PHE A 151 -0.65 -23.08 10.95
N GLY A 152 -0.94 -24.18 10.26
CA GLY A 152 -0.35 -24.50 8.96
C GLY A 152 -0.65 -23.44 7.90
N LEU A 153 -1.91 -22.95 7.84
CA LEU A 153 -2.33 -21.90 6.91
C LEU A 153 -1.65 -20.56 7.20
N PHE A 154 -1.48 -20.19 8.47
CA PHE A 154 -0.71 -18.97 8.82
C PHE A 154 0.75 -19.02 8.36
N LYS A 155 1.33 -20.23 8.24
CA LYS A 155 2.68 -20.40 7.67
C LYS A 155 2.68 -20.47 6.14
N ALA A 156 1.61 -21.01 5.55
CA ALA A 156 1.50 -21.17 4.10
C ALA A 156 1.10 -19.87 3.38
N VAL A 157 0.29 -19.03 4.02
CA VAL A 157 -0.09 -17.72 3.46
C VAL A 157 1.08 -16.76 3.62
N PRO A 158 1.58 -16.18 2.51
CA PRO A 158 2.73 -15.30 2.57
C PRO A 158 2.40 -14.00 3.33
N SER A 159 3.42 -13.39 3.95
CA SER A 159 3.29 -12.09 4.59
C SER A 159 3.25 -10.98 3.54
N GLY A 160 2.49 -9.92 3.81
CA GLY A 160 2.42 -8.70 3.04
C GLY A 160 2.15 -7.51 3.95
N PHE A 161 2.30 -6.28 3.43
CA PHE A 161 2.04 -5.07 4.21
C PHE A 161 0.79 -4.35 3.73
N VAL A 162 0.92 -3.42 2.79
CA VAL A 162 -0.23 -2.73 2.17
C VAL A 162 -0.34 -3.21 0.73
N PRO A 163 -1.45 -3.84 0.34
CA PRO A 163 -1.60 -4.36 -1.01
C PRO A 163 -1.60 -3.23 -2.05
N ALA A 164 -1.09 -3.53 -3.23
CA ALA A 164 -1.15 -2.61 -4.37
C ALA A 164 -2.60 -2.25 -4.70
N GLN A 165 -2.84 -0.98 -4.99
CA GLN A 165 -4.17 -0.44 -5.30
C GLN A 165 -4.18 0.15 -6.71
N ASP A 166 -5.26 -0.06 -7.43
CA ASP A 166 -5.53 0.68 -8.66
C ASP A 166 -6.04 2.09 -8.31
N LYS A 167 -5.18 3.09 -8.48
CA LYS A 167 -5.49 4.50 -8.20
C LYS A 167 -5.88 5.30 -9.44
N GLN A 168 -6.24 4.64 -10.52
CA GLN A 168 -6.60 5.23 -11.81
C GLN A 168 -5.47 6.02 -12.48
N TYR A 169 -4.22 5.79 -12.08
CA TYR A 169 -3.07 6.30 -12.80
C TYR A 169 -1.86 5.37 -12.64
N LEU A 170 -0.94 5.45 -13.58
CA LEU A 170 0.32 4.72 -13.60
C LEU A 170 1.48 5.70 -13.73
N ILE A 171 2.65 5.32 -13.26
CA ILE A 171 3.88 6.08 -13.37
C ILE A 171 4.84 5.31 -14.27
N GLY A 172 5.34 5.97 -15.31
CA GLY A 172 6.36 5.44 -16.20
C GLY A 172 7.66 6.19 -16.00
N PHE A 173 8.75 5.45 -16.06
CA PHE A 173 10.10 5.98 -15.97
C PHE A 173 10.91 5.50 -17.17
N ALA A 174 11.67 6.43 -17.77
CA ALA A 174 12.63 6.13 -18.82
C ALA A 174 14.02 6.62 -18.39
N GLN A 175 15.01 5.75 -18.53
CA GLN A 175 16.43 6.06 -18.30
C GLN A 175 17.22 5.71 -19.55
N LEU A 176 17.75 6.73 -20.20
CA LEU A 176 18.65 6.60 -21.33
C LEU A 176 20.09 6.34 -20.86
N PRO A 177 21.00 5.91 -21.75
CA PRO A 177 22.41 5.78 -21.44
C PRO A 177 23.04 7.07 -20.91
N ASP A 178 24.11 6.92 -20.17
CA ASP A 178 24.87 8.01 -19.56
C ASP A 178 25.27 9.05 -20.64
N GLY A 179 25.04 10.34 -20.35
CA GLY A 179 25.36 11.43 -21.25
C GLY A 179 24.38 11.64 -22.42
N ALA A 180 23.24 10.94 -22.45
CA ALA A 180 22.20 11.23 -23.45
C ALA A 180 21.64 12.65 -23.28
N THR A 181 21.39 13.30 -24.41
CA THR A 181 20.86 14.67 -24.44
C THR A 181 19.38 14.70 -24.10
N LEU A 182 18.90 15.88 -23.70
CA LEU A 182 17.48 16.09 -23.42
C LEU A 182 16.59 15.84 -24.64
N ASP A 183 17.05 16.20 -25.85
CA ASP A 183 16.31 15.98 -27.09
C ASP A 183 16.05 14.49 -27.34
N ARG A 184 17.08 13.63 -27.15
CA ARG A 184 16.91 12.17 -27.24
C ARG A 184 15.93 11.64 -26.20
N THR A 185 15.99 12.19 -24.98
CA THR A 185 15.07 11.81 -23.92
C THR A 185 13.65 12.24 -24.26
N ASP A 186 13.45 13.43 -24.80
CA ASP A 186 12.14 13.93 -25.25
C ASP A 186 11.55 13.02 -26.34
N GLU A 187 12.33 12.63 -27.34
CA GLU A 187 11.88 11.69 -28.38
C GLU A 187 11.39 10.35 -27.80
N VAL A 188 12.12 9.79 -26.82
CA VAL A 188 11.71 8.54 -26.16
C VAL A 188 10.41 8.75 -25.37
N ILE A 189 10.33 9.83 -24.60
CA ILE A 189 9.16 10.16 -23.79
C ILE A 189 7.93 10.42 -24.65
N GLN A 190 8.08 11.08 -25.80
CA GLN A 190 6.99 11.28 -26.77
C GLN A 190 6.51 9.95 -27.34
N ARG A 191 7.42 9.04 -27.74
CA ARG A 191 7.06 7.69 -28.20
C ARG A 191 6.30 6.90 -27.13
N MET A 192 6.71 7.01 -25.86
CA MET A 192 5.97 6.40 -24.73
C MET A 192 4.56 6.98 -24.63
N GLY A 193 4.42 8.31 -24.72
CA GLY A 193 3.13 9.00 -24.72
C GLY A 193 2.20 8.52 -25.83
N ASP A 194 2.72 8.35 -27.04
CA ASP A 194 1.95 7.88 -28.20
C ASP A 194 1.50 6.42 -28.05
N ILE A 195 2.35 5.56 -27.48
CA ILE A 195 1.99 4.18 -27.16
C ILE A 195 0.88 4.16 -26.10
N MET A 196 1.01 4.95 -25.04
CA MET A 196 0.01 5.04 -23.97
C MET A 196 -1.35 5.49 -24.48
N LYS A 197 -1.40 6.53 -25.33
CA LYS A 197 -2.64 7.05 -25.91
C LYS A 197 -3.36 6.04 -26.81
N LYS A 198 -2.66 5.07 -27.39
CA LYS A 198 -3.26 3.98 -28.17
C LYS A 198 -3.91 2.90 -27.32
N ASN A 199 -3.59 2.82 -26.02
CA ASN A 199 -4.21 1.84 -25.12
C ASN A 199 -5.64 2.30 -24.76
N PRO A 200 -6.68 1.47 -25.00
CA PRO A 200 -8.07 1.86 -24.79
C PRO A 200 -8.43 2.14 -23.32
N ASN A 201 -7.60 1.70 -22.37
CA ASN A 201 -7.80 1.89 -20.93
C ASN A 201 -7.12 3.16 -20.39
N VAL A 202 -6.27 3.81 -21.20
CA VAL A 202 -5.62 5.08 -20.85
C VAL A 202 -6.52 6.23 -21.29
N GLN A 203 -6.68 7.22 -20.42
CA GLN A 203 -7.42 8.43 -20.71
C GLN A 203 -6.49 9.51 -21.25
N ASP A 204 -5.43 9.84 -20.48
CA ASP A 204 -4.47 10.87 -20.81
C ASP A 204 -3.04 10.41 -20.50
N ALA A 205 -2.06 11.02 -21.19
CA ALA A 205 -0.65 10.84 -20.93
C ALA A 205 0.01 12.20 -20.69
N ILE A 206 0.70 12.34 -19.55
CA ILE A 206 1.43 13.54 -19.16
C ILE A 206 2.90 13.18 -19.08
N ALA A 207 3.75 13.91 -19.79
CA ALA A 207 5.15 13.59 -19.99
C ALA A 207 6.07 14.71 -19.47
N PHE A 208 7.16 14.33 -18.80
CA PHE A 208 8.19 15.21 -18.23
C PHE A 208 9.57 14.73 -18.69
N PRO A 209 10.04 15.13 -19.89
CA PRO A 209 11.42 14.86 -20.29
C PRO A 209 12.39 15.66 -19.42
N GLY A 210 13.53 15.08 -19.09
CA GLY A 210 14.53 15.73 -18.25
C GLY A 210 14.25 15.70 -16.76
N LEU A 211 13.26 14.92 -16.30
CA LEU A 211 12.93 14.75 -14.88
C LEU A 211 13.25 13.33 -14.41
N SER A 212 14.12 13.21 -13.42
CA SER A 212 14.43 11.92 -12.79
C SER A 212 13.40 11.58 -11.72
N ILE A 213 12.95 10.33 -11.66
CA ILE A 213 12.05 9.83 -10.61
C ILE A 213 12.72 9.86 -9.23
N ASN A 214 14.05 9.79 -9.18
CA ASN A 214 14.77 9.83 -7.93
C ASN A 214 14.94 11.27 -7.43
N GLY A 215 14.14 11.63 -6.45
CA GLY A 215 14.11 12.97 -5.86
C GLY A 215 13.55 14.06 -6.76
N PHE A 216 12.91 13.74 -7.88
CA PHE A 216 12.35 14.71 -8.85
C PHE A 216 13.35 15.79 -9.26
N THR A 217 14.60 15.36 -9.51
CA THR A 217 15.69 16.25 -9.91
C THR A 217 15.84 16.28 -11.43
N ASN A 218 16.40 17.38 -11.95
CA ASN A 218 16.70 17.48 -13.38
C ASN A 218 17.82 16.53 -13.79
N SER A 219 17.60 15.79 -14.88
CA SER A 219 18.57 14.88 -15.47
C SER A 219 18.28 14.76 -16.97
N SER A 220 19.26 15.10 -17.82
CA SER A 220 19.06 15.14 -19.26
C SER A 220 18.69 13.78 -19.87
N ASN A 221 19.13 12.68 -19.27
CA ASN A 221 18.93 11.32 -19.75
C ASN A 221 17.81 10.55 -19.03
N SER A 222 16.95 11.25 -18.27
CA SER A 222 15.82 10.65 -17.56
C SER A 222 14.52 11.34 -17.93
N GLY A 223 13.41 10.60 -17.87
CA GLY A 223 12.08 11.17 -18.04
C GLY A 223 11.02 10.38 -17.28
N ILE A 224 9.95 11.07 -16.90
CA ILE A 224 8.79 10.50 -16.22
C ILE A 224 7.55 10.72 -17.08
N VAL A 225 6.67 9.73 -17.12
CA VAL A 225 5.35 9.84 -17.70
C VAL A 225 4.29 9.38 -16.70
N PHE A 226 3.16 10.06 -16.71
CA PHE A 226 1.97 9.64 -15.96
C PHE A 226 0.88 9.26 -16.97
N ALA A 227 0.34 8.06 -16.83
CA ALA A 227 -0.84 7.63 -17.58
C ALA A 227 -2.05 7.69 -16.65
N THR A 228 -3.01 8.57 -16.88
CA THR A 228 -4.31 8.50 -16.22
C THR A 228 -5.14 7.41 -16.89
N LEU A 229 -5.81 6.62 -16.08
CA LEU A 229 -6.64 5.52 -16.56
C LEU A 229 -8.11 5.94 -16.57
N LYS A 230 -8.87 5.35 -17.49
CA LYS A 230 -10.31 5.55 -17.53
C LYS A 230 -10.98 5.18 -16.20
N PRO A 231 -12.17 5.75 -15.88
CA PRO A 231 -12.91 5.42 -14.68
C PRO A 231 -13.19 3.91 -14.54
N PHE A 232 -13.31 3.41 -13.31
CA PHE A 232 -13.63 2.01 -13.03
C PHE A 232 -14.92 1.52 -13.71
N ALA A 233 -15.89 2.42 -13.93
CA ALA A 233 -17.13 2.10 -14.64
C ALA A 233 -16.87 1.59 -16.07
N GLU A 234 -15.78 2.03 -16.69
CA GLU A 234 -15.38 1.65 -18.06
C GLU A 234 -14.33 0.51 -18.08
N ARG A 235 -13.68 0.22 -16.95
CA ARG A 235 -12.66 -0.81 -16.78
C ARG A 235 -13.11 -1.91 -15.81
N LYS A 236 -14.02 -2.77 -16.25
CA LYS A 236 -14.65 -3.81 -15.39
C LYS A 236 -13.96 -5.17 -15.45
N ARG A 237 -13.11 -5.41 -16.44
CA ARG A 237 -12.47 -6.71 -16.65
C ARG A 237 -11.13 -6.76 -15.92
N ALA A 238 -10.68 -7.95 -15.54
CA ALA A 238 -9.41 -8.14 -14.84
C ALA A 238 -8.20 -7.66 -15.66
N ASP A 239 -8.22 -7.85 -16.98
CA ASP A 239 -7.18 -7.39 -17.92
C ASP A 239 -7.15 -5.86 -18.12
N GLN A 240 -8.11 -5.13 -17.56
CA GLN A 240 -8.22 -3.68 -17.56
C GLN A 240 -7.82 -3.04 -16.22
N SER A 241 -7.40 -3.85 -15.24
CA SER A 241 -6.88 -3.33 -13.97
C SER A 241 -5.60 -2.54 -14.19
N GLY A 242 -5.29 -1.58 -13.30
CA GLY A 242 -4.08 -0.76 -13.41
C GLY A 242 -2.80 -1.59 -13.52
N GLY A 243 -2.68 -2.68 -12.76
CA GLY A 243 -1.55 -3.59 -12.86
C GLY A 243 -1.46 -4.32 -14.20
N ALA A 244 -2.60 -4.78 -14.74
CA ALA A 244 -2.65 -5.42 -16.05
C ALA A 244 -2.30 -4.44 -17.19
N VAL A 245 -2.81 -3.21 -17.12
CA VAL A 245 -2.47 -2.15 -18.08
C VAL A 245 -0.99 -1.80 -18.02
N ALA A 246 -0.40 -1.70 -16.81
CA ALA A 246 1.04 -1.50 -16.66
C ALA A 246 1.84 -2.64 -17.31
N GLY A 247 1.43 -3.89 -17.13
CA GLY A 247 2.04 -5.04 -17.80
C GLY A 247 1.97 -4.98 -19.33
N GLN A 248 0.79 -4.63 -19.87
CA GLN A 248 0.61 -4.45 -21.32
C GLN A 248 1.49 -3.34 -21.89
N LEU A 249 1.57 -2.20 -21.21
CA LEU A 249 2.41 -1.08 -21.60
C LEU A 249 3.89 -1.44 -21.53
N ASN A 250 4.34 -2.14 -20.50
CA ASN A 250 5.72 -2.62 -20.40
C ASN A 250 6.11 -3.54 -21.56
N GLN A 251 5.22 -4.43 -22.01
CA GLN A 251 5.44 -5.26 -23.19
C GLN A 251 5.59 -4.42 -24.48
N GLN A 252 4.78 -3.38 -24.63
CA GLN A 252 4.87 -2.48 -25.79
C GLN A 252 6.12 -1.61 -25.76
N PHE A 253 6.53 -1.14 -24.56
CA PHE A 253 7.75 -0.36 -24.37
C PHE A 253 9.03 -1.17 -24.61
N ALA A 254 8.99 -2.48 -24.49
CA ALA A 254 10.13 -3.35 -24.83
C ALA A 254 10.61 -3.19 -26.30
N GLY A 255 9.76 -2.64 -27.18
CA GLY A 255 10.15 -2.26 -28.54
C GLY A 255 11.01 -1.00 -28.62
N ILE A 256 11.13 -0.20 -27.56
CA ILE A 256 11.98 0.99 -27.49
C ILE A 256 13.33 0.58 -26.91
N GLN A 257 14.34 0.45 -27.76
CA GLN A 257 15.67 -0.04 -27.34
C GLN A 257 16.62 1.09 -26.90
N ASP A 258 16.22 2.35 -27.06
CA ASP A 258 17.03 3.52 -26.73
C ASP A 258 17.14 3.81 -25.22
N ALA A 259 16.26 3.22 -24.42
CA ALA A 259 16.18 3.49 -23.00
C ALA A 259 15.73 2.24 -22.22
N PHE A 260 16.13 2.17 -20.95
CA PHE A 260 15.44 1.33 -19.98
C PHE A 260 14.11 2.00 -19.60
N ILE A 261 13.00 1.31 -19.81
CA ILE A 261 11.66 1.84 -19.54
C ILE A 261 10.90 0.87 -18.63
N VAL A 262 10.23 1.41 -17.63
CA VAL A 262 9.33 0.66 -16.76
C VAL A 262 8.10 1.48 -16.40
N MET A 263 6.94 0.84 -16.45
CA MET A 263 5.65 1.37 -16.00
C MET A 263 5.17 0.57 -14.79
N PHE A 264 4.73 1.25 -13.75
CA PHE A 264 4.28 0.63 -12.50
C PHE A 264 3.12 1.42 -11.87
N PRO A 265 2.30 0.77 -11.02
CA PRO A 265 1.32 1.47 -10.20
C PRO A 265 1.98 2.43 -9.21
N PRO A 266 1.30 3.50 -8.80
CA PRO A 266 1.78 4.39 -7.75
C PRO A 266 1.86 3.67 -6.39
N PRO A 267 2.61 4.22 -5.43
CA PRO A 267 2.69 3.64 -4.09
C PRO A 267 1.30 3.60 -3.43
N PRO A 268 0.98 2.54 -2.68
CA PRO A 268 -0.33 2.39 -2.05
C PRO A 268 -0.62 3.48 -1.01
N VAL A 269 0.42 4.03 -0.36
CA VAL A 269 0.32 5.14 0.58
C VAL A 269 1.00 6.37 -0.01
N ALA A 270 0.23 7.43 -0.21
CA ALA A 270 0.77 8.69 -0.75
C ALA A 270 1.82 9.29 0.21
N GLY A 271 2.94 9.76 -0.34
CA GLY A 271 4.05 10.34 0.41
C GLY A 271 5.04 9.31 1.01
N LEU A 272 4.75 8.01 0.92
CA LEU A 272 5.65 6.94 1.38
C LEU A 272 6.20 6.13 0.22
N GLY A 273 6.79 6.83 -0.73
CA GLY A 273 7.44 6.23 -1.88
C GLY A 273 7.18 6.99 -3.17
N THR A 274 8.03 6.74 -4.15
CA THR A 274 7.90 7.25 -5.51
C THR A 274 7.32 6.18 -6.45
N THR A 275 7.48 4.91 -6.11
CA THR A 275 7.05 3.74 -6.90
C THR A 275 6.20 2.80 -6.04
N GLY A 276 5.28 2.08 -6.69
CA GLY A 276 4.61 0.94 -6.04
C GLY A 276 5.56 -0.26 -5.97
N GLY A 277 6.02 -0.60 -4.78
CA GLY A 277 6.98 -1.66 -4.56
C GLY A 277 7.86 -1.38 -3.35
N PHE A 278 9.12 -1.78 -3.42
CA PHE A 278 10.11 -1.52 -2.38
C PHE A 278 11.22 -0.61 -2.88
N LYS A 279 11.88 0.05 -1.94
CA LYS A 279 13.10 0.80 -2.15
C LYS A 279 14.09 0.54 -1.03
N LEU A 280 15.33 0.29 -1.39
CA LEU A 280 16.45 0.21 -0.45
C LEU A 280 17.61 1.09 -0.92
N GLN A 281 18.44 1.47 0.02
CA GLN A 281 19.68 2.21 -0.21
C GLN A 281 20.86 1.26 0.03
N LEU A 282 21.74 1.10 -0.96
CA LEU A 282 23.03 0.48 -0.73
C LEU A 282 23.98 1.58 -0.27
N GLU A 283 24.58 1.43 0.90
CA GLU A 283 25.37 2.46 1.57
C GLU A 283 26.84 2.09 1.66
N ASP A 284 27.69 3.03 1.32
CA ASP A 284 29.14 2.96 1.57
C ASP A 284 29.44 3.38 3.01
N ARG A 285 29.40 2.41 3.92
CA ARG A 285 29.76 2.62 5.34
C ARG A 285 31.24 2.40 5.62
N GLY A 286 31.96 1.77 4.69
CA GLY A 286 33.36 1.47 4.79
C GLY A 286 34.29 2.45 4.06
N SER A 287 33.74 3.52 3.45
CA SER A 287 34.46 4.46 2.58
C SER A 287 35.18 3.74 1.43
N VAL A 288 34.48 2.78 0.81
CA VAL A 288 35.03 1.98 -0.30
C VAL A 288 35.14 2.78 -1.60
N GLY A 289 34.38 3.88 -1.74
CA GLY A 289 34.39 4.78 -2.87
C GLY A 289 33.52 4.34 -4.05
N TYR A 290 33.49 5.21 -5.08
CA TYR A 290 32.55 5.05 -6.22
C TYR A 290 32.78 3.76 -7.02
N GLU A 291 34.03 3.37 -7.25
CA GLU A 291 34.35 2.21 -8.08
C GLU A 291 33.86 0.89 -7.45
N GLN A 292 34.17 0.69 -6.16
CA GLN A 292 33.72 -0.51 -5.46
C GLN A 292 32.20 -0.51 -5.23
N MET A 293 31.61 0.66 -4.98
CA MET A 293 30.15 0.81 -4.92
C MET A 293 29.49 0.44 -6.25
N ASP A 294 30.03 0.91 -7.38
CA ASP A 294 29.50 0.57 -8.70
C ASP A 294 29.56 -0.93 -8.99
N ALA A 295 30.70 -1.55 -8.66
CA ALA A 295 30.84 -3.01 -8.77
C ALA A 295 29.82 -3.76 -7.90
N ALA A 296 29.59 -3.30 -6.66
CA ALA A 296 28.61 -3.88 -5.75
C ALA A 296 27.18 -3.73 -6.27
N VAL A 297 26.81 -2.53 -6.75
CA VAL A 297 25.48 -2.24 -7.33
C VAL A 297 25.24 -3.13 -8.56
N LYS A 298 26.21 -3.23 -9.46
CA LYS A 298 26.11 -4.09 -10.67
C LYS A 298 25.95 -5.57 -10.33
N ALA A 299 26.75 -6.07 -9.38
CA ALA A 299 26.65 -7.46 -8.91
C ALA A 299 25.30 -7.75 -8.25
N PHE A 300 24.83 -6.84 -7.41
CA PHE A 300 23.51 -6.94 -6.76
C PHE A 300 22.39 -6.94 -7.81
N MET A 301 22.37 -5.97 -8.71
CA MET A 301 21.35 -5.84 -9.76
C MET A 301 21.31 -7.02 -10.71
N ALA A 302 22.46 -7.56 -11.07
CA ALA A 302 22.55 -8.74 -11.94
C ALA A 302 21.85 -9.96 -11.33
N LYS A 303 22.04 -10.20 -10.03
CA LYS A 303 21.34 -11.28 -9.30
C LYS A 303 19.88 -10.95 -9.04
N ALA A 304 19.56 -9.73 -8.67
CA ALA A 304 18.21 -9.30 -8.38
C ALA A 304 17.27 -9.45 -9.60
N ARG A 305 17.76 -9.13 -10.80
CA ARG A 305 17.00 -9.31 -12.05
C ARG A 305 16.74 -10.77 -12.44
N GLN A 306 17.48 -11.72 -11.88
CA GLN A 306 17.32 -13.16 -12.12
C GLN A 306 16.39 -13.84 -11.08
N ALA A 307 16.09 -13.16 -9.99
CA ALA A 307 15.25 -13.70 -8.93
C ALA A 307 13.78 -13.73 -9.35
N PRO A 308 13.11 -14.89 -9.32
CA PRO A 308 11.72 -15.01 -9.76
C PRO A 308 10.73 -14.25 -8.88
N GLU A 309 11.12 -13.94 -7.64
CA GLU A 309 10.33 -13.18 -6.68
C GLU A 309 10.29 -11.67 -6.98
N LEU A 310 11.21 -11.18 -7.83
CA LEU A 310 11.44 -9.75 -8.05
C LEU A 310 11.06 -9.34 -9.47
N ALA A 311 10.48 -8.14 -9.61
CA ALA A 311 10.15 -7.55 -10.90
C ALA A 311 10.46 -6.05 -10.92
N GLY A 312 10.69 -5.50 -12.12
CA GLY A 312 10.87 -4.06 -12.33
C GLY A 312 12.09 -3.47 -11.63
N MET A 313 13.17 -4.26 -11.48
CA MET A 313 14.40 -3.84 -10.80
C MET A 313 15.16 -2.76 -11.57
N PHE A 314 15.34 -1.59 -10.95
CA PHE A 314 16.13 -0.50 -11.50
C PHE A 314 16.87 0.30 -10.41
N THR A 315 17.86 1.06 -10.83
CA THR A 315 18.62 2.01 -10.02
C THR A 315 18.87 3.28 -10.81
N SER A 316 18.94 4.42 -10.13
CA SER A 316 19.36 5.69 -10.73
C SER A 316 20.87 5.94 -10.55
N TRP A 317 21.61 4.96 -10.04
CA TRP A 317 23.05 5.06 -9.81
C TRP A 317 23.82 5.12 -11.12
N GLN A 318 24.53 6.24 -11.36
CA GLN A 318 25.36 6.50 -12.53
C GLN A 318 26.66 7.17 -12.09
N VAL A 319 27.79 6.58 -12.40
CA VAL A 319 29.12 7.06 -11.96
C VAL A 319 30.08 7.34 -13.12
N ASN A 320 29.75 6.90 -14.34
CA ASN A 320 30.58 7.07 -15.51
C ASN A 320 29.95 8.04 -16.52
N VAL A 321 29.32 9.09 -16.02
CA VAL A 321 28.72 10.10 -16.88
C VAL A 321 29.81 10.96 -17.50
N PRO A 322 29.84 11.14 -18.84
CA PRO A 322 30.78 12.01 -19.51
C PRO A 322 30.66 13.45 -18.98
N GLN A 323 31.78 14.01 -18.59
CA GLN A 323 31.88 15.36 -18.02
C GLN A 323 33.05 16.09 -18.66
N LEU A 324 33.06 17.42 -18.54
CA LEU A 324 34.21 18.25 -18.87
C LEU A 324 34.81 18.79 -17.59
N TYR A 325 36.12 18.58 -17.41
CA TYR A 325 36.87 19.17 -16.30
C TYR A 325 37.55 20.46 -16.76
N ALA A 326 37.16 21.58 -16.16
CA ALA A 326 37.76 22.89 -16.42
C ALA A 326 38.81 23.18 -15.37
N ASP A 327 40.09 22.99 -15.72
CA ASP A 327 41.23 23.28 -14.86
C ASP A 327 41.63 24.75 -15.01
N ILE A 328 41.32 25.58 -14.01
CA ILE A 328 41.55 27.01 -14.03
C ILE A 328 42.91 27.33 -13.43
N ASP A 329 43.80 27.97 -14.24
CA ASP A 329 45.05 28.56 -13.78
C ASP A 329 44.78 29.89 -13.03
N ARG A 330 44.62 29.77 -11.72
CA ARG A 330 44.31 30.89 -10.83
C ARG A 330 45.45 31.91 -10.77
N THR A 331 46.71 31.48 -10.96
CA THR A 331 47.87 32.35 -10.99
C THR A 331 47.83 33.23 -12.24
N ARG A 332 47.58 32.63 -13.39
CA ARG A 332 47.44 33.33 -14.66
C ARG A 332 46.22 34.24 -14.71
N ALA A 333 45.10 33.82 -14.15
CA ALA A 333 43.92 34.68 -14.00
C ALA A 333 44.25 35.97 -13.23
N ARG A 334 45.01 35.83 -12.11
CA ARG A 334 45.45 36.96 -11.31
C ARG A 334 46.44 37.85 -12.03
N GLN A 335 47.38 37.29 -12.79
CA GLN A 335 48.33 38.03 -13.60
C GLN A 335 47.66 38.86 -14.70
N LEU A 336 46.60 38.34 -15.30
CA LEU A 336 45.80 39.01 -16.33
C LEU A 336 44.72 39.90 -15.76
N GLY A 337 44.68 40.07 -14.44
CA GLY A 337 43.68 40.92 -13.76
C GLY A 337 42.25 40.40 -13.88
N VAL A 338 42.05 39.10 -14.02
CA VAL A 338 40.73 38.49 -14.15
C VAL A 338 40.29 37.89 -12.80
N PRO A 339 39.21 38.37 -12.17
CA PRO A 339 38.66 37.76 -10.99
C PRO A 339 38.22 36.33 -11.27
N VAL A 340 38.52 35.39 -10.38
CA VAL A 340 38.13 33.98 -10.55
C VAL A 340 36.62 33.81 -10.53
N THR A 341 35.93 34.61 -9.76
CA THR A 341 34.44 34.68 -9.72
C THR A 341 33.86 34.97 -11.09
N ASP A 342 34.44 35.93 -11.84
CA ASP A 342 33.93 36.32 -13.16
C ASP A 342 34.11 35.19 -14.20
N ILE A 343 35.13 34.34 -14.02
CA ILE A 343 35.32 33.12 -14.82
C ILE A 343 34.16 32.15 -14.58
N PHE A 344 33.83 31.89 -13.31
CA PHE A 344 32.73 31.00 -12.96
C PHE A 344 31.36 31.58 -13.38
N ASP A 345 31.14 32.87 -13.18
CA ASP A 345 29.90 33.54 -13.60
C ASP A 345 29.76 33.49 -15.13
N THR A 346 30.83 33.70 -15.87
CA THR A 346 30.82 33.57 -17.33
C THR A 346 30.43 32.16 -17.75
N MET A 347 31.06 31.13 -17.19
CA MET A 347 30.71 29.75 -17.50
C MET A 347 29.26 29.43 -17.09
N GLN A 348 28.84 29.86 -15.92
CA GLN A 348 27.46 29.65 -15.45
C GLN A 348 26.45 30.29 -16.40
N ILE A 349 26.62 31.54 -16.77
CA ILE A 349 25.67 32.26 -17.63
C ILE A 349 25.59 31.63 -19.01
N TYR A 350 26.73 31.39 -19.63
CA TYR A 350 26.75 30.90 -21.01
C TYR A 350 26.42 29.42 -21.13
N LEU A 351 26.85 28.57 -20.20
CA LEU A 351 26.67 27.12 -20.26
C LEU A 351 25.46 26.65 -19.44
N GLY A 352 25.27 27.20 -18.22
CA GLY A 352 24.26 26.77 -17.28
C GLY A 352 22.97 27.60 -17.23
N SER A 353 22.96 28.75 -17.90
CA SER A 353 21.91 29.79 -17.85
C SER A 353 21.92 30.69 -16.61
N LEU A 354 21.48 31.92 -16.78
CA LEU A 354 21.19 32.87 -15.74
C LEU A 354 19.69 33.14 -15.70
N TYR A 355 19.08 32.94 -14.53
CA TYR A 355 17.75 33.47 -14.25
C TYR A 355 17.84 34.97 -14.03
N VAL A 356 17.15 35.75 -14.87
CA VAL A 356 17.16 37.22 -14.82
C VAL A 356 15.99 37.77 -14.05
N ASN A 357 14.77 37.36 -14.41
CA ASN A 357 13.52 37.83 -13.82
C ASN A 357 12.33 36.99 -14.30
N ASP A 358 11.15 37.28 -13.75
CA ASP A 358 9.88 36.75 -14.21
C ASP A 358 9.00 37.81 -14.86
N PHE A 359 8.09 37.42 -15.74
CA PHE A 359 7.01 38.24 -16.22
C PHE A 359 5.69 37.47 -16.28
N ASN A 360 4.59 38.18 -16.07
CA ASN A 360 3.24 37.63 -16.11
C ASN A 360 2.60 37.89 -17.48
N LYS A 361 2.14 36.83 -18.12
CA LYS A 361 1.41 36.90 -19.40
C LYS A 361 0.41 35.72 -19.49
N PHE A 362 -0.78 35.98 -20.02
CA PHE A 362 -1.84 34.99 -20.19
C PHE A 362 -2.21 34.23 -18.90
N GLY A 363 -2.20 34.90 -17.76
CA GLY A 363 -2.50 34.28 -16.45
C GLY A 363 -1.43 33.33 -15.93
N ARG A 364 -0.22 33.32 -16.50
CA ARG A 364 0.93 32.52 -16.09
C ARG A 364 2.16 33.39 -15.84
N THR A 365 3.03 32.94 -14.95
CA THR A 365 4.34 33.53 -14.71
C THR A 365 5.39 32.79 -15.55
N TYR A 366 6.16 33.54 -16.33
CA TYR A 366 7.22 33.04 -17.18
C TYR A 366 8.57 33.54 -16.70
N SER A 367 9.54 32.62 -16.59
CA SER A 367 10.93 32.97 -16.22
C SER A 367 11.73 33.40 -17.45
N VAL A 368 12.43 34.54 -17.30
CA VAL A 368 13.41 35.01 -18.29
C VAL A 368 14.77 34.40 -17.93
N ARG A 369 15.32 33.62 -18.84
CA ARG A 369 16.64 33.02 -18.70
C ARG A 369 17.53 33.40 -19.88
N VAL A 370 18.80 33.69 -19.60
CA VAL A 370 19.84 34.02 -20.59
C VAL A 370 20.86 32.90 -20.62
N GLN A 371 21.17 32.40 -21.82
CA GLN A 371 22.15 31.35 -22.05
C GLN A 371 22.76 31.53 -23.46
N ALA A 372 23.96 31.00 -23.69
CA ALA A 372 24.49 30.91 -25.05
C ALA A 372 23.60 30.02 -25.93
N ASP A 373 23.41 30.41 -27.17
CA ASP A 373 22.70 29.55 -28.12
C ASP A 373 23.47 28.25 -28.39
N ALA A 374 22.76 27.18 -28.76
CA ALA A 374 23.30 25.83 -28.86
C ALA A 374 24.57 25.72 -29.72
N PRO A 375 24.69 26.37 -30.89
CA PRO A 375 25.93 26.32 -31.70
C PRO A 375 27.19 26.83 -31.01
N PHE A 376 27.04 27.70 -29.98
CA PHE A 376 28.15 28.33 -29.25
C PHE A 376 28.54 27.59 -27.97
N ARG A 377 27.92 26.43 -27.71
CA ARG A 377 28.21 25.57 -26.54
C ARG A 377 28.11 24.06 -26.87
N ALA A 378 28.26 23.74 -28.17
CA ALA A 378 28.08 22.35 -28.63
C ALA A 378 29.34 21.48 -28.45
N ARG A 379 30.50 22.11 -28.35
CA ARG A 379 31.80 21.42 -28.29
C ARG A 379 32.62 21.88 -27.08
N ALA A 380 33.52 21.04 -26.61
CA ALA A 380 34.41 21.39 -25.49
C ALA A 380 35.30 22.62 -25.80
N GLU A 381 35.69 22.80 -27.08
CA GLU A 381 36.50 23.93 -27.55
C GLU A 381 35.74 25.27 -27.45
N ASP A 382 34.41 25.26 -27.60
CA ASP A 382 33.55 26.46 -27.55
C ASP A 382 33.66 27.13 -26.18
N VAL A 383 33.85 26.37 -25.10
CA VAL A 383 34.05 26.88 -23.75
C VAL A 383 35.27 27.81 -23.68
N GLY A 384 36.34 27.43 -24.37
CA GLY A 384 37.57 28.22 -24.45
C GLY A 384 37.43 29.56 -25.22
N LEU A 385 36.43 29.66 -26.10
CA LEU A 385 36.13 30.87 -26.90
C LEU A 385 35.36 31.93 -26.12
N LEU A 386 34.70 31.55 -25.01
CA LEU A 386 34.02 32.48 -24.13
C LEU A 386 35.02 33.52 -23.58
N LYS A 387 34.59 34.75 -23.39
CA LYS A 387 35.45 35.84 -22.95
C LYS A 387 34.98 36.39 -21.62
N VAL A 388 35.93 36.72 -20.75
CA VAL A 388 35.73 37.36 -19.46
C VAL A 388 36.44 38.72 -19.46
N ARG A 389 35.89 39.71 -18.75
CA ARG A 389 36.49 41.03 -18.69
C ARG A 389 37.53 41.08 -17.56
N SER A 390 38.72 41.60 -17.88
CA SER A 390 39.76 41.89 -16.87
C SER A 390 39.45 43.22 -16.15
N THR A 391 40.15 43.49 -15.05
CA THR A 391 40.07 44.75 -14.31
C THR A 391 40.56 45.96 -15.13
N SER A 392 41.39 45.74 -16.16
CA SER A 392 41.79 46.76 -17.13
C SER A 392 40.76 47.06 -18.21
N GLY A 393 39.64 46.26 -18.25
CA GLY A 393 38.59 46.38 -19.26
C GLY A 393 38.79 45.52 -20.52
N GLU A 394 39.87 44.83 -20.66
CA GLU A 394 40.16 43.95 -21.79
C GLU A 394 39.40 42.64 -21.73
N MET A 395 39.01 42.10 -22.88
CA MET A 395 38.31 40.82 -23.01
C MET A 395 39.30 39.66 -23.18
N VAL A 396 39.43 38.83 -22.16
CA VAL A 396 40.36 37.67 -22.13
C VAL A 396 39.56 36.41 -22.43
N PRO A 397 40.01 35.60 -23.43
CA PRO A 397 39.34 34.31 -23.72
C PRO A 397 39.62 33.31 -22.60
N LEU A 398 38.65 32.44 -22.28
CA LEU A 398 38.80 31.45 -21.22
C LEU A 398 39.92 30.43 -21.53
N SER A 399 40.20 30.15 -22.80
CA SER A 399 41.34 29.32 -23.20
C SER A 399 42.72 29.84 -22.75
N ALA A 400 42.82 31.15 -22.45
CA ALA A 400 44.03 31.72 -21.87
C ALA A 400 44.15 31.50 -20.36
N LEU A 401 43.04 31.13 -19.69
CA LEU A 401 42.90 31.06 -18.23
C LEU A 401 42.65 29.65 -17.71
N MET A 402 42.25 28.71 -18.60
CA MET A 402 41.96 27.34 -18.20
C MET A 402 42.15 26.34 -19.35
N LYS A 403 42.26 25.09 -18.96
CA LYS A 403 42.28 23.95 -19.86
C LYS A 403 41.05 23.10 -19.63
N VAL A 404 40.29 22.81 -20.70
CA VAL A 404 39.12 21.92 -20.64
C VAL A 404 39.53 20.54 -21.16
N THR A 405 39.28 19.51 -20.35
CA THR A 405 39.60 18.11 -20.68
C THR A 405 38.38 17.21 -20.43
N PRO A 406 38.18 16.17 -21.28
CA PRO A 406 37.15 15.15 -20.99
C PRO A 406 37.45 14.46 -19.66
N SER A 407 36.37 14.20 -18.92
CA SER A 407 36.42 13.48 -17.65
C SER A 407 35.17 12.60 -17.54
N PHE A 408 35.14 11.74 -16.53
CA PHE A 408 33.99 10.94 -16.15
C PHE A 408 33.78 11.08 -14.66
N GLY A 409 32.52 11.06 -14.26
CA GLY A 409 32.16 11.17 -12.84
C GLY A 409 30.70 10.81 -12.57
N PRO A 410 30.30 10.80 -11.29
CA PRO A 410 28.93 10.57 -10.96
C PRO A 410 28.05 11.72 -11.45
N GLU A 411 26.87 11.41 -11.96
CA GLU A 411 25.86 12.44 -12.26
C GLU A 411 25.48 13.20 -10.99
N ARG A 412 25.31 12.43 -9.91
CA ARG A 412 24.95 12.93 -8.58
C ARG A 412 25.63 12.11 -7.49
N ALA A 413 26.07 12.78 -6.44
CA ALA A 413 26.56 12.16 -5.21
C ALA A 413 25.40 12.08 -4.22
N MET A 414 24.59 11.04 -4.30
CA MET A 414 23.50 10.82 -3.36
C MET A 414 24.05 10.36 -2.01
N ARG A 415 23.48 10.92 -0.93
CA ARG A 415 23.78 10.49 0.44
C ARG A 415 22.50 10.17 1.19
N TYR A 416 22.53 9.08 1.91
CA TYR A 416 21.48 8.68 2.82
C TYR A 416 22.10 8.46 4.21
N ASN A 417 21.53 9.05 5.24
CA ASN A 417 22.11 9.07 6.59
C ASN A 417 23.61 9.51 6.64
N GLY A 418 24.01 10.37 5.70
CA GLY A 418 25.40 10.84 5.58
C GLY A 418 26.33 9.95 4.75
N TYR A 419 25.96 8.71 4.45
CA TYR A 419 26.75 7.78 3.64
C TYR A 419 26.47 7.94 2.14
N LEU A 420 27.52 7.76 1.32
CA LEU A 420 27.33 7.65 -0.13
C LEU A 420 26.42 6.46 -0.43
N THR A 421 25.42 6.66 -1.25
CA THR A 421 24.40 5.65 -1.46
C THR A 421 23.97 5.49 -2.91
N ALA A 422 23.57 4.26 -3.25
CA ALA A 422 22.88 3.93 -4.48
C ALA A 422 21.46 3.45 -4.15
N ASP A 423 20.44 4.06 -4.75
CA ASP A 423 19.06 3.62 -4.64
C ASP A 423 18.80 2.37 -5.49
N ILE A 424 18.10 1.41 -4.92
CA ILE A 424 17.60 0.22 -5.62
C ILE A 424 16.09 0.19 -5.48
N ASN A 425 15.40 0.14 -6.61
CA ASN A 425 13.95 0.11 -6.69
C ASN A 425 13.48 -1.17 -7.36
N GLY A 426 12.31 -1.64 -6.97
CA GLY A 426 11.68 -2.83 -7.54
C GLY A 426 10.38 -3.16 -6.84
N GLY A 427 9.78 -4.27 -7.23
CA GLY A 427 8.56 -4.77 -6.60
C GLY A 427 8.51 -6.29 -6.60
N PRO A 428 7.52 -6.87 -5.91
CA PRO A 428 7.26 -8.29 -6.03
C PRO A 428 6.82 -8.64 -7.46
N ALA A 429 7.29 -9.77 -7.96
CA ALA A 429 6.82 -10.32 -9.22
C ALA A 429 5.35 -10.78 -9.09
N PRO A 430 4.58 -10.88 -10.18
CA PRO A 430 3.22 -11.40 -10.13
C PRO A 430 3.14 -12.75 -9.41
N GLY A 431 2.24 -12.85 -8.43
CA GLY A 431 2.08 -14.06 -7.59
C GLY A 431 2.97 -14.12 -6.35
N TYR A 432 3.84 -13.14 -6.13
CA TYR A 432 4.67 -13.03 -4.93
C TYR A 432 4.22 -11.85 -4.05
N SER A 433 4.44 -11.98 -2.74
CA SER A 433 4.13 -10.92 -1.77
C SER A 433 5.31 -9.99 -1.52
N SER A 434 5.07 -8.84 -0.85
CA SER A 434 6.13 -7.92 -0.43
C SER A 434 7.14 -8.60 0.51
N GLY A 435 6.69 -9.45 1.43
CA GLY A 435 7.56 -10.20 2.33
C GLY A 435 8.49 -11.16 1.60
N GLN A 436 7.97 -11.90 0.60
CA GLN A 436 8.79 -12.80 -0.21
C GLN A 436 9.85 -12.03 -1.03
N ALA A 437 9.48 -10.86 -1.55
CA ALA A 437 10.43 -9.99 -2.24
C ALA A 437 11.52 -9.46 -1.29
N GLN A 438 11.17 -9.09 -0.05
CA GLN A 438 12.14 -8.69 0.97
C GLN A 438 13.12 -9.82 1.31
N ASP A 439 12.63 -11.04 1.52
CA ASP A 439 13.46 -12.21 1.80
C ASP A 439 14.45 -12.50 0.65
N ALA A 440 13.99 -12.35 -0.59
CA ALA A 440 14.86 -12.48 -1.77
C ALA A 440 15.97 -11.42 -1.80
N ILE A 441 15.64 -10.16 -1.52
CA ILE A 441 16.61 -9.06 -1.44
C ILE A 441 17.64 -9.29 -0.33
N ILE A 442 17.20 -9.71 0.86
CA ILE A 442 18.09 -10.01 2.00
C ILE A 442 19.06 -11.13 1.62
N ARG A 443 18.57 -12.19 0.99
CA ARG A 443 19.38 -13.31 0.51
C ARG A 443 20.43 -12.87 -0.54
N ILE A 444 20.02 -12.01 -1.48
CA ILE A 444 20.89 -11.48 -2.53
C ILE A 444 21.96 -10.55 -1.92
N ALA A 445 21.57 -9.67 -1.00
CA ALA A 445 22.49 -8.76 -0.31
C ALA A 445 23.58 -9.53 0.43
N ALA A 446 23.21 -10.57 1.17
CA ALA A 446 24.16 -11.43 1.89
C ALA A 446 25.18 -12.13 0.96
N GLN A 447 24.84 -12.34 -0.32
CA GLN A 447 25.69 -13.02 -1.29
C GLN A 447 26.55 -12.07 -2.13
N THR A 448 26.16 -10.80 -2.28
CA THR A 448 26.74 -9.89 -3.27
C THR A 448 27.44 -8.68 -2.68
N LEU A 449 27.02 -8.24 -1.49
CA LEU A 449 27.60 -7.04 -0.90
C LEU A 449 28.98 -7.31 -0.28
N PRO A 450 30.03 -6.56 -0.66
CA PRO A 450 31.35 -6.68 -0.06
C PRO A 450 31.38 -6.04 1.34
N LYS A 451 32.45 -6.33 2.10
CA LYS A 451 32.69 -5.65 3.38
C LYS A 451 32.76 -4.14 3.18
N GLY A 452 32.09 -3.39 4.05
CA GLY A 452 32.01 -1.94 3.98
C GLY A 452 30.80 -1.40 3.21
N VAL A 453 30.11 -2.23 2.44
CA VAL A 453 28.82 -1.88 1.82
C VAL A 453 27.70 -2.57 2.57
N SER A 454 26.72 -1.81 3.00
CA SER A 454 25.50 -2.28 3.68
C SER A 454 24.26 -1.85 2.92
N TYR A 455 23.11 -2.26 3.40
CA TYR A 455 21.83 -1.77 2.86
C TYR A 455 20.90 -1.31 3.97
N GLU A 456 20.07 -0.33 3.67
CA GLU A 456 18.96 0.09 4.52
C GLU A 456 17.67 0.17 3.71
N TRP A 457 16.59 -0.30 4.32
CA TRP A 457 15.26 -0.14 3.76
C TRP A 457 14.76 1.29 3.98
N THR A 458 14.00 1.79 3.03
CA THR A 458 13.41 3.13 3.09
C THR A 458 11.95 3.11 2.65
N GLU A 459 11.27 4.24 2.78
CA GLU A 459 9.89 4.45 2.33
C GLU A 459 8.90 3.45 2.99
N LEU A 460 8.01 2.85 2.18
CA LEU A 460 6.96 1.96 2.69
C LEU A 460 7.52 0.69 3.33
N THR A 461 8.58 0.11 2.75
CA THR A 461 9.20 -1.12 3.28
C THR A 461 9.84 -0.89 4.65
N TYR A 462 10.44 0.28 4.86
CA TYR A 462 10.94 0.65 6.19
C TYR A 462 9.79 0.69 7.22
N GLN A 463 8.63 1.23 6.84
CA GLN A 463 7.45 1.23 7.71
C GLN A 463 6.92 -0.18 7.98
N GLU A 464 6.97 -1.06 6.98
CA GLU A 464 6.62 -2.48 7.12
C GLU A 464 7.51 -3.18 8.16
N ILE A 465 8.82 -2.95 8.08
CA ILE A 465 9.80 -3.52 9.02
C ILE A 465 9.63 -2.94 10.42
N LEU A 466 9.40 -1.62 10.54
CA LEU A 466 9.12 -0.97 11.84
C LEU A 466 7.82 -1.48 12.48
N ALA A 467 6.81 -1.77 11.66
CA ALA A 467 5.57 -2.38 12.14
C ALA A 467 5.84 -3.76 12.76
N GLY A 468 6.81 -4.46 12.21
CA GLY A 468 7.32 -5.72 12.73
C GLY A 468 6.22 -6.72 13.07
N ASN A 469 6.42 -7.44 14.16
CA ASN A 469 5.46 -8.42 14.66
C ASN A 469 4.40 -7.82 15.62
N SER A 470 4.01 -6.56 15.42
CA SER A 470 3.02 -5.89 16.29
C SER A 470 1.73 -6.69 16.44
N ALA A 471 1.31 -7.38 15.38
CA ALA A 471 0.16 -8.27 15.40
C ALA A 471 0.31 -9.41 16.42
N LEU A 472 1.53 -9.94 16.63
CA LEU A 472 1.78 -11.01 17.60
C LEU A 472 1.50 -10.60 19.06
N LEU A 473 1.60 -9.31 19.38
CA LEU A 473 1.27 -8.79 20.71
C LEU A 473 -0.21 -8.41 20.82
N VAL A 474 -0.75 -7.85 19.75
CA VAL A 474 -2.12 -7.31 19.74
C VAL A 474 -3.18 -8.42 19.80
N PHE A 475 -2.99 -9.52 19.06
CA PHE A 475 -3.94 -10.64 19.10
C PHE A 475 -4.11 -11.26 20.50
N PRO A 476 -3.05 -11.68 21.21
CA PRO A 476 -3.18 -12.18 22.57
C PRO A 476 -3.78 -11.16 23.54
N LEU A 477 -3.41 -9.88 23.39
CA LEU A 477 -3.93 -8.81 24.27
C LEU A 477 -5.43 -8.57 24.01
N ALA A 478 -5.88 -8.60 22.76
CA ALA A 478 -7.29 -8.51 22.43
C ALA A 478 -8.09 -9.68 23.01
N ILE A 479 -7.59 -10.92 22.86
CA ILE A 479 -8.20 -12.11 23.45
C ILE A 479 -8.24 -12.03 24.97
N LEU A 480 -7.17 -11.55 25.60
CA LEU A 480 -7.10 -11.36 27.06
C LEU A 480 -8.15 -10.35 27.53
N LEU A 481 -8.30 -9.21 26.84
CA LEU A 481 -9.32 -8.22 27.20
C LEU A 481 -10.74 -8.77 27.03
N VAL A 482 -10.99 -9.51 25.95
CA VAL A 482 -12.27 -10.22 25.78
C VAL A 482 -12.52 -11.18 26.92
N PHE A 483 -11.51 -11.97 27.32
CA PHE A 483 -11.60 -12.87 28.46
C PHE A 483 -11.96 -12.14 29.74
N LEU A 484 -11.27 -11.03 30.05
CA LEU A 484 -11.49 -10.25 31.27
C LEU A 484 -12.89 -9.62 31.29
N VAL A 485 -13.35 -9.07 30.17
CA VAL A 485 -14.72 -8.51 30.06
C VAL A 485 -15.77 -9.59 30.29
N LEU A 486 -15.61 -10.74 29.65
CA LEU A 486 -16.52 -11.86 29.82
C LEU A 486 -16.47 -12.44 31.23
N ALA A 487 -15.27 -12.55 31.83
CA ALA A 487 -15.10 -13.03 33.20
C ALA A 487 -15.81 -12.11 34.21
N ALA A 488 -15.72 -10.79 34.00
CA ALA A 488 -16.43 -9.81 34.84
C ALA A 488 -17.95 -9.87 34.60
N GLN A 489 -18.40 -10.07 33.36
CA GLN A 489 -19.83 -10.15 33.01
C GLN A 489 -20.50 -11.41 33.56
N TYR A 490 -19.81 -12.56 33.49
CA TYR A 490 -20.36 -13.86 33.89
C TYR A 490 -20.00 -14.27 35.31
N GLU A 491 -19.22 -13.47 36.01
CA GLU A 491 -18.67 -13.83 37.35
C GLU A 491 -18.06 -15.25 37.38
N SER A 492 -17.46 -15.65 36.25
CA SER A 492 -16.94 -17.00 36.02
C SER A 492 -15.67 -16.95 35.14
N LEU A 493 -14.73 -17.84 35.44
CA LEU A 493 -13.51 -18.00 34.61
C LEU A 493 -13.65 -19.09 33.53
N THR A 494 -14.64 -19.98 33.67
CA THR A 494 -14.82 -21.11 32.74
C THR A 494 -15.68 -20.76 31.53
N LEU A 495 -16.75 -19.99 31.71
CA LEU A 495 -17.64 -19.58 30.61
C LEU A 495 -16.91 -18.75 29.54
N PRO A 496 -16.06 -17.77 29.85
CA PRO A 496 -15.26 -17.06 28.84
C PRO A 496 -14.39 -17.97 27.99
N ILE A 497 -13.82 -19.03 28.57
CA ILE A 497 -13.00 -19.99 27.82
C ILE A 497 -13.84 -20.68 26.75
N ALA A 498 -15.07 -21.12 27.09
CA ALA A 498 -15.97 -21.76 26.14
C ALA A 498 -16.31 -20.83 24.96
N ILE A 499 -16.47 -19.52 25.22
CA ILE A 499 -16.72 -18.51 24.18
C ILE A 499 -15.48 -18.29 23.32
N ILE A 500 -14.29 -18.18 23.91
CA ILE A 500 -13.06 -17.90 23.18
C ILE A 500 -12.63 -19.09 22.29
N LEU A 501 -12.96 -20.31 22.65
CA LEU A 501 -12.65 -21.51 21.85
C LEU A 501 -13.29 -21.50 20.44
N ILE A 502 -14.24 -20.60 20.13
CA ILE A 502 -14.77 -20.44 18.76
C ILE A 502 -13.80 -19.66 17.86
N VAL A 503 -12.93 -18.83 18.41
CA VAL A 503 -12.05 -17.91 17.67
C VAL A 503 -11.17 -18.65 16.66
N PRO A 504 -10.48 -19.76 16.99
CA PRO A 504 -9.66 -20.49 16.01
C PRO A 504 -10.43 -20.93 14.78
N MET A 505 -11.73 -21.23 14.88
CA MET A 505 -12.55 -21.64 13.74
C MET A 505 -12.86 -20.48 12.82
N GLY A 506 -13.10 -19.28 13.37
CA GLY A 506 -13.22 -18.03 12.60
C GLY A 506 -11.93 -17.72 11.84
N LEU A 507 -10.79 -17.84 12.52
CA LEU A 507 -9.47 -17.64 11.90
C LEU A 507 -9.19 -18.66 10.79
N LEU A 508 -9.55 -19.94 11.00
CA LEU A 508 -9.42 -21.00 9.99
C LEU A 508 -10.19 -20.63 8.71
N ALA A 509 -11.45 -20.24 8.86
CA ALA A 509 -12.30 -19.90 7.72
C ALA A 509 -11.72 -18.70 6.95
N ALA A 510 -11.28 -17.65 7.67
CA ALA A 510 -10.70 -16.46 7.07
C ALA A 510 -9.39 -16.77 6.33
N MET A 511 -8.46 -17.47 6.99
CA MET A 511 -7.16 -17.82 6.37
C MET A 511 -7.33 -18.79 5.19
N THR A 512 -8.31 -19.68 5.25
CA THR A 512 -8.68 -20.52 4.10
C THR A 512 -9.17 -19.65 2.93
N GLY A 513 -10.01 -18.64 3.19
CA GLY A 513 -10.47 -17.69 2.17
C GLY A 513 -9.32 -16.91 1.55
N VAL A 514 -8.39 -16.40 2.37
CA VAL A 514 -7.18 -15.68 1.90
C VAL A 514 -6.32 -16.62 1.03
N TRP A 515 -6.08 -17.84 1.47
CA TRP A 515 -5.30 -18.81 0.72
C TRP A 515 -5.94 -19.18 -0.62
N LEU A 516 -7.24 -19.45 -0.65
CA LEU A 516 -7.98 -19.77 -1.88
C LEU A 516 -8.04 -18.62 -2.87
N SER A 517 -8.05 -17.38 -2.38
CA SER A 517 -8.02 -16.18 -3.24
C SER A 517 -6.61 -15.82 -3.75
N GLY A 518 -5.57 -16.55 -3.33
CA GLY A 518 -4.17 -16.21 -3.65
C GLY A 518 -3.71 -14.91 -3.00
N GLY A 519 -4.36 -14.50 -1.91
CA GLY A 519 -4.02 -13.30 -1.15
C GLY A 519 -2.86 -13.51 -0.17
N ASP A 520 -2.49 -12.43 0.51
CA ASP A 520 -1.44 -12.38 1.52
C ASP A 520 -1.98 -11.93 2.90
N ASN A 521 -1.21 -12.17 3.94
CA ASN A 521 -1.49 -11.72 5.29
C ASN A 521 -1.03 -10.26 5.45
N ASN A 522 -1.75 -9.33 4.84
CA ASN A 522 -1.51 -7.90 4.88
C ASN A 522 -2.27 -7.21 6.04
N VAL A 523 -2.05 -5.90 6.21
CA VAL A 523 -2.68 -5.09 7.26
C VAL A 523 -4.21 -5.21 7.25
N PHE A 524 -4.86 -5.22 6.08
CA PHE A 524 -6.33 -5.33 5.98
C PHE A 524 -6.81 -6.74 6.33
N THR A 525 -6.09 -7.78 5.94
CA THR A 525 -6.34 -9.16 6.37
C THR A 525 -6.27 -9.25 7.90
N GLN A 526 -5.22 -8.69 8.52
CA GLN A 526 -5.04 -8.68 9.97
C GLN A 526 -6.18 -7.94 10.69
N ILE A 527 -6.61 -6.78 10.18
CA ILE A 527 -7.80 -6.07 10.69
C ILE A 527 -9.02 -6.98 10.61
N GLY A 528 -9.24 -7.63 9.48
CA GLY A 528 -10.35 -8.58 9.28
C GLY A 528 -10.33 -9.73 10.30
N LEU A 529 -9.16 -10.31 10.55
CA LEU A 529 -8.98 -11.36 11.56
C LEU A 529 -9.36 -10.88 12.97
N ILE A 530 -8.95 -9.67 13.36
CA ILE A 530 -9.29 -9.10 14.67
C ILE A 530 -10.81 -8.83 14.77
N VAL A 531 -11.43 -8.30 13.72
CA VAL A 531 -12.89 -8.13 13.66
C VAL A 531 -13.60 -9.47 13.83
N LEU A 532 -13.09 -10.54 13.21
CA LEU A 532 -13.67 -11.88 13.32
C LEU A 532 -13.58 -12.46 14.73
N VAL A 533 -12.56 -12.12 15.53
CA VAL A 533 -12.51 -12.50 16.95
C VAL A 533 -13.76 -12.00 17.67
N GLY A 534 -14.08 -10.72 17.51
CA GLY A 534 -15.27 -10.13 18.12
C GLY A 534 -16.59 -10.68 17.59
N LEU A 535 -16.70 -10.84 16.25
CA LEU A 535 -17.91 -11.37 15.62
C LEU A 535 -18.16 -12.84 15.96
N SER A 536 -17.10 -13.65 16.04
CA SER A 536 -17.22 -15.06 16.46
C SER A 536 -17.63 -15.17 17.93
N ALA A 537 -17.06 -14.33 18.81
CA ALA A 537 -17.44 -14.28 20.21
C ALA A 537 -18.93 -13.92 20.40
N LYS A 538 -19.47 -13.01 19.57
CA LYS A 538 -20.91 -12.64 19.59
C LYS A 538 -21.82 -13.87 19.44
N ASN A 539 -21.55 -14.73 18.47
CA ASN A 539 -22.36 -15.93 18.26
C ASN A 539 -22.24 -16.92 19.40
N ALA A 540 -21.03 -17.08 19.95
CA ALA A 540 -20.80 -17.94 21.10
C ALA A 540 -21.48 -17.43 22.38
N ILE A 541 -21.49 -16.11 22.61
CA ILE A 541 -22.21 -15.47 23.72
C ILE A 541 -23.69 -15.82 23.66
N LEU A 542 -24.31 -15.66 22.48
CA LEU A 542 -25.72 -15.99 22.30
C LEU A 542 -26.03 -17.48 22.58
N ILE A 543 -25.14 -18.40 22.16
CA ILE A 543 -25.31 -19.85 22.39
C ILE A 543 -25.16 -20.19 23.89
N VAL A 544 -24.29 -19.48 24.63
CA VAL A 544 -24.05 -19.74 26.06
C VAL A 544 -25.17 -19.16 26.92
N GLU A 545 -25.81 -18.06 26.49
CA GLU A 545 -26.88 -17.39 27.24
C GLU A 545 -28.27 -18.02 27.00
N PHE A 546 -28.50 -18.64 25.85
CA PHE A 546 -29.74 -19.29 25.46
C PHE A 546 -29.59 -20.79 25.28
#